data_60e20ed91e66f2bb2d8a3fbcd7624ae5
#
_entry.id   60e20ed91e66f2bb2d8a3fbcd7624ae5
#
_cell.length_a   1.000
_cell.length_b   1.000
_cell.length_c   1.000
_cell.angle_alpha   90.00
_cell.angle_beta   90.00
_cell.angle_gamma   90.00
#
_symmetry.space_group_name_H-M   'P 1'
#
loop_
_entity.id
_entity.type
_entity.pdbx_description
1 polymer ?
#
loop_
_entity_poly.entity_id
_entity_poly.type
_entity_poly.pdbx_seq_one_letter_code
_entity_poly.pdbx_strand_id
1 'polypeptide(L)'
;AVCLPKNPNCESCPAASLCAAKAAGLQSRLPVREKNTAKPEKDLTVFLLTTPDGRTALRRRPETGLLSGLWEFPNVEGALDEAAAGAAVSVWGLEPRRWESRLTAKHIFTHVEWHMTGYTLEVAGDGPADFVWADAGALSDRAVPSAFGRYYTEAAARLKEE
;
A
#
# COMPACT_ATOMS: atom_id res chain seq x y z
N ALA A 1 25.13 19.69 5.90
CA ALA A 1 25.13 19.78 4.42
C ALA A 1 25.30 21.24 4.01
N VAL A 2 26.18 21.53 3.04
CA VAL A 2 26.52 22.89 2.59
C VAL A 2 25.67 23.32 1.38
N CYS A 3 25.46 22.39 0.46
CA CYS A 3 24.68 22.62 -0.78
C CYS A 3 23.22 22.21 -0.58
N LEU A 4 22.41 23.12 -0.06
CA LEU A 4 20.98 22.90 0.15
C LEU A 4 20.15 23.42 -1.04
N PRO A 5 19.08 22.72 -1.43
CA PRO A 5 18.31 23.08 -2.63
C PRO A 5 17.65 24.47 -2.61
N LYS A 6 17.33 25.01 -1.42
CA LYS A 6 16.68 26.32 -1.31
C LYS A 6 17.61 27.44 -0.87
N ASN A 7 18.66 27.11 -0.15
CA ASN A 7 19.60 28.10 0.41
C ASN A 7 21.00 27.52 0.50
N PRO A 8 21.72 27.42 -0.63
CA PRO A 8 23.09 26.89 -0.64
C PRO A 8 24.06 27.85 0.00
N ASN A 9 24.85 27.39 0.97
CA ASN A 9 25.93 28.18 1.56
C ASN A 9 27.19 28.06 0.69
N CYS A 10 27.24 28.83 -0.39
CA CYS A 10 28.33 28.78 -1.37
C CYS A 10 29.61 29.39 -0.87
N GLU A 11 29.58 30.22 0.16
CA GLU A 11 30.79 30.86 0.71
C GLU A 11 31.64 29.87 1.53
N SER A 12 30.96 28.98 2.27
CA SER A 12 31.62 27.93 3.03
C SER A 12 31.78 26.59 2.27
N CYS A 13 31.47 26.57 0.97
CA CYS A 13 31.49 25.33 0.18
C CYS A 13 32.92 24.99 -0.23
N PRO A 14 33.47 23.82 0.15
CA PRO A 14 34.80 23.41 -0.22
C PRO A 14 35.01 23.22 -1.73
N ALA A 15 33.92 23.03 -2.50
CA ALA A 15 33.95 22.93 -3.96
C ALA A 15 33.59 24.26 -4.67
N ALA A 16 33.58 25.39 -3.97
CA ALA A 16 33.10 26.66 -4.51
C ALA A 16 33.88 27.15 -5.75
N SER A 17 35.20 26.89 -5.77
CA SER A 17 36.10 27.29 -6.88
C SER A 17 35.90 26.43 -8.16
N LEU A 18 35.37 25.22 -8.00
CA LEU A 18 35.13 24.26 -9.10
C LEU A 18 33.66 24.21 -9.51
N CYS A 19 32.82 24.98 -8.84
CA CYS A 19 31.35 24.89 -9.05
C CYS A 19 30.89 25.70 -10.25
N ALA A 20 30.50 25.03 -11.33
CA ALA A 20 29.96 25.67 -12.52
C ALA A 20 28.68 26.48 -12.25
N ALA A 21 27.82 26.01 -11.35
CA ALA A 21 26.60 26.74 -10.96
C ALA A 21 26.91 28.06 -10.25
N LYS A 22 27.96 28.10 -9.40
CA LYS A 22 28.41 29.31 -8.73
C LYS A 22 29.04 30.26 -9.75
N ALA A 23 29.90 29.75 -10.63
CA ALA A 23 30.54 30.53 -11.67
C ALA A 23 29.49 31.19 -12.63
N ALA A 24 28.41 30.51 -12.92
CA ALA A 24 27.33 30.99 -13.77
C ALA A 24 26.23 31.78 -13.05
N GLY A 25 26.31 31.96 -11.72
CA GLY A 25 25.27 32.64 -10.94
C GLY A 25 23.90 31.92 -10.89
N LEU A 26 23.90 30.59 -11.06
CA LEU A 26 22.69 29.78 -11.19
C LEU A 26 22.24 29.09 -9.91
N GLN A 27 22.87 29.36 -8.76
CA GLN A 27 22.66 28.64 -7.50
C GLN A 27 21.19 28.68 -7.04
N SER A 28 20.50 29.80 -7.23
CA SER A 28 19.10 29.98 -6.85
C SER A 28 18.11 29.30 -7.82
N ARG A 29 18.59 28.94 -9.01
CA ARG A 29 17.78 28.31 -10.07
C ARG A 29 17.97 26.78 -10.10
N LEU A 30 18.90 26.25 -9.35
CA LEU A 30 19.23 24.83 -9.30
C LEU A 30 18.90 24.24 -7.93
N PRO A 31 18.44 22.97 -7.85
CA PRO A 31 18.09 22.12 -8.99
C PRO A 31 16.83 22.62 -9.71
N VAL A 32 16.81 22.47 -11.03
CA VAL A 32 15.58 22.68 -11.80
C VAL A 32 14.59 21.60 -11.37
N ARG A 33 13.51 22.02 -10.73
CA ARG A 33 12.44 21.10 -10.33
C ARG A 33 11.35 21.16 -11.39
N GLU A 34 11.09 20.02 -12.01
CA GLU A 34 9.86 19.87 -12.77
C GLU A 34 8.68 20.11 -11.82
N LYS A 35 7.66 20.84 -12.31
CA LYS A 35 6.41 20.96 -11.54
C LYS A 35 5.90 19.56 -11.27
N ASN A 36 5.63 19.26 -10.00
CA ASN A 36 4.95 18.02 -9.63
C ASN A 36 3.66 17.94 -10.46
N THR A 37 3.65 17.14 -11.50
CA THR A 37 2.43 16.71 -12.16
C THR A 37 1.64 15.87 -11.16
N ALA A 38 0.32 16.07 -11.12
CA ALA A 38 -0.54 15.25 -10.30
C ALA A 38 -0.24 13.77 -10.58
N LYS A 39 -0.04 12.99 -9.52
CA LYS A 39 0.21 11.55 -9.67
C LYS A 39 -1.08 10.88 -10.15
N PRO A 40 -0.98 9.87 -11.04
CA PRO A 40 -2.12 9.03 -11.33
C PRO A 40 -2.71 8.46 -10.03
N GLU A 41 -4.02 8.55 -9.91
CA GLU A 41 -4.76 7.94 -8.80
C GLU A 41 -5.23 6.55 -9.22
N LYS A 42 -5.22 5.62 -8.29
CA LYS A 42 -5.71 4.26 -8.48
C LYS A 42 -6.58 3.86 -7.31
N ASP A 43 -7.82 3.54 -7.60
CA ASP A 43 -8.74 2.99 -6.62
C ASP A 43 -8.55 1.48 -6.48
N LEU A 44 -8.56 1.00 -5.24
CA LEU A 44 -8.51 -0.42 -4.89
C LEU A 44 -9.58 -0.74 -3.86
N THR A 45 -10.22 -1.88 -4.03
CA THR A 45 -11.03 -2.50 -2.97
C THR A 45 -10.23 -3.61 -2.33
N VAL A 46 -9.97 -3.51 -1.03
CA VAL A 46 -9.19 -4.45 -0.23
C VAL A 46 -10.12 -5.27 0.65
N PHE A 47 -9.86 -6.58 0.75
CA PHE A 47 -10.70 -7.50 1.52
C PHE A 47 -9.91 -8.07 2.70
N LEU A 48 -10.35 -7.75 3.92
CA LEU A 48 -9.98 -8.47 5.13
C LEU A 48 -10.95 -9.64 5.28
N LEU A 49 -10.61 -10.77 4.67
CA LEU A 49 -11.39 -11.99 4.76
C LEU A 49 -10.96 -12.76 6.00
N THR A 50 -11.91 -13.07 6.85
CA THR A 50 -11.67 -13.85 8.07
C THR A 50 -12.45 -15.16 8.04
N THR A 51 -11.90 -16.18 8.68
CA THR A 51 -12.58 -17.47 8.89
C THR A 51 -13.07 -17.57 10.33
N PRO A 52 -14.10 -18.41 10.62
CA PRO A 52 -14.58 -18.62 11.99
C PRO A 52 -13.52 -19.17 12.96
N ASP A 53 -12.45 -19.77 12.46
CA ASP A 53 -11.33 -20.28 13.26
C ASP A 53 -10.16 -19.28 13.37
N GLY A 54 -10.41 -18.00 13.19
CA GLY A 54 -9.46 -16.92 13.49
C GLY A 54 -8.29 -16.84 12.51
N ARG A 55 -8.50 -17.03 11.21
CA ARG A 55 -7.47 -16.83 10.19
C ARG A 55 -7.87 -15.75 9.21
N THR A 56 -6.90 -15.08 8.60
CA THR A 56 -7.12 -14.09 7.55
C THR A 56 -6.47 -14.49 6.23
N ALA A 57 -7.11 -14.16 5.12
CA ALA A 57 -6.58 -14.45 3.80
C ALA A 57 -5.47 -13.46 3.42
N LEU A 58 -4.38 -13.99 2.91
CA LEU A 58 -3.32 -13.26 2.24
C LEU A 58 -3.04 -13.90 0.89
N ARG A 59 -2.51 -13.14 -0.05
CA ARG A 59 -1.93 -13.68 -1.30
C ARG A 59 -0.58 -13.06 -1.58
N ARG A 60 0.24 -13.74 -2.36
CA ARG A 60 1.53 -13.21 -2.79
C ARG A 60 1.36 -12.40 -4.08
N ARG A 61 1.93 -11.21 -4.10
CA ARG A 61 1.95 -10.39 -5.31
C ARG A 61 2.81 -11.03 -6.40
N PRO A 62 2.51 -10.78 -7.67
CA PRO A 62 3.36 -11.22 -8.78
C PRO A 62 4.82 -10.80 -8.60
N GLU A 63 5.74 -11.54 -9.19
CA GLU A 63 7.19 -11.26 -9.13
C GLU A 63 7.60 -9.98 -9.92
N THR A 64 6.64 -9.32 -10.57
CA THR A 64 6.86 -8.09 -11.33
C THR A 64 5.89 -6.99 -10.90
N GLY A 65 6.28 -5.73 -11.14
CA GLY A 65 5.46 -4.57 -10.82
C GLY A 65 5.69 -4.03 -9.40
N LEU A 66 4.81 -3.13 -9.00
CA LEU A 66 4.89 -2.44 -7.71
C LEU A 66 4.70 -3.42 -6.54
N LEU A 67 5.62 -3.39 -5.56
CA LEU A 67 5.62 -4.26 -4.37
C LEU A 67 5.70 -5.76 -4.73
N SER A 68 6.44 -6.10 -5.80
CA SER A 68 6.57 -7.47 -6.30
C SER A 68 7.05 -8.47 -5.23
N GLY A 69 6.49 -9.68 -5.25
CA GLY A 69 6.83 -10.77 -4.36
C GLY A 69 6.44 -10.60 -2.89
N LEU A 70 5.91 -9.44 -2.48
CA LEU A 70 5.43 -9.21 -1.11
C LEU A 70 4.02 -9.77 -0.91
N TRP A 71 3.62 -9.90 0.34
CA TRP A 71 2.28 -10.36 0.70
C TRP A 71 1.28 -9.20 0.73
N GLU A 72 0.04 -9.47 0.34
CA GLU A 72 -1.04 -8.49 0.39
C GLU A 72 -2.34 -9.14 0.83
N PHE A 73 -3.27 -8.31 1.34
CA PHE A 73 -4.66 -8.74 1.48
C PHE A 73 -5.28 -8.84 0.08
N PRO A 74 -6.19 -9.81 -0.17
CA PRO A 74 -6.92 -9.90 -1.41
C PRO A 74 -7.51 -8.53 -1.79
N ASN A 75 -7.35 -8.14 -3.03
CA ASN A 75 -7.85 -6.85 -3.51
C ASN A 75 -8.18 -6.91 -5.00
N VAL A 76 -9.03 -6.00 -5.41
CA VAL A 76 -9.39 -5.78 -6.81
C VAL A 76 -9.26 -4.30 -7.15
N GLU A 77 -9.07 -4.00 -8.42
CA GLU A 77 -9.05 -2.63 -8.91
C GLU A 77 -10.46 -2.02 -8.91
N GLY A 78 -10.54 -0.75 -8.55
CA GLY A 78 -11.78 0.01 -8.46
C GLY A 78 -12.28 0.18 -7.01
N ALA A 79 -13.15 1.17 -6.82
CA ALA A 79 -13.86 1.46 -5.59
C ALA A 79 -15.23 0.77 -5.61
N LEU A 80 -15.27 -0.50 -5.22
CA LEU A 80 -16.52 -1.27 -5.19
C LEU A 80 -17.41 -0.83 -4.02
N ASP A 81 -18.71 -0.86 -4.24
CA ASP A 81 -19.68 -0.85 -3.17
C ASP A 81 -19.82 -2.25 -2.53
N GLU A 82 -20.61 -2.36 -1.48
CA GLU A 82 -20.77 -3.61 -0.72
C GLU A 82 -21.35 -4.75 -1.58
N ALA A 83 -22.28 -4.44 -2.47
CA ALA A 83 -22.91 -5.44 -3.34
C ALA A 83 -21.90 -6.00 -4.35
N ALA A 84 -21.14 -5.12 -5.01
CA ALA A 84 -20.10 -5.51 -5.95
C ALA A 84 -18.92 -6.21 -5.25
N ALA A 85 -18.58 -5.79 -4.02
CA ALA A 85 -17.59 -6.45 -3.19
C ALA A 85 -18.01 -7.87 -2.82
N GLY A 86 -19.27 -8.08 -2.44
CA GLY A 86 -19.82 -9.41 -2.18
C GLY A 86 -19.78 -10.32 -3.42
N ALA A 87 -20.11 -9.78 -4.59
CA ALA A 87 -20.00 -10.52 -5.85
C ALA A 87 -18.54 -10.92 -6.16
N ALA A 88 -17.58 -10.04 -5.91
CA ALA A 88 -16.17 -10.34 -6.09
C ALA A 88 -15.69 -11.49 -5.18
N VAL A 89 -16.13 -11.50 -3.91
CA VAL A 89 -15.83 -12.57 -2.95
C VAL A 89 -16.43 -13.89 -3.43
N SER A 90 -17.66 -13.87 -3.94
CA SER A 90 -18.33 -15.07 -4.49
C SER A 90 -17.63 -15.61 -5.74
N VAL A 91 -17.07 -14.75 -6.59
CA VAL A 91 -16.25 -15.17 -7.75
C VAL A 91 -15.00 -15.94 -7.30
N TRP A 92 -14.45 -15.65 -6.13
CA TRP A 92 -13.35 -16.40 -5.53
C TRP A 92 -13.76 -17.75 -4.92
N GLY A 93 -15.03 -18.15 -5.07
CA GLY A 93 -15.55 -19.39 -4.48
C GLY A 93 -15.73 -19.33 -2.98
N LEU A 94 -15.77 -18.12 -2.42
CA LEU A 94 -16.02 -17.88 -1.01
C LEU A 94 -17.48 -17.46 -0.79
N GLU A 95 -18.05 -17.88 0.33
CA GLU A 95 -19.39 -17.50 0.76
C GLU A 95 -19.31 -16.42 1.83
N PRO A 96 -19.74 -15.16 1.54
CA PRO A 96 -19.83 -14.11 2.55
C PRO A 96 -20.82 -14.50 3.66
N ARG A 97 -20.39 -14.50 4.91
CA ARG A 97 -21.19 -14.85 6.09
C ARG A 97 -21.65 -13.60 6.84
N ARG A 98 -20.72 -12.75 7.20
CA ARG A 98 -20.97 -11.58 8.01
C ARG A 98 -20.09 -10.41 7.60
N TRP A 99 -20.69 -9.28 7.27
CA TRP A 99 -20.01 -8.01 7.08
C TRP A 99 -19.77 -7.37 8.44
N GLU A 100 -18.55 -6.92 8.69
CA GLU A 100 -18.18 -6.43 10.00
C GLU A 100 -17.81 -4.95 10.00
N SER A 101 -16.94 -4.53 9.12
CA SER A 101 -16.50 -3.14 9.06
C SER A 101 -16.06 -2.71 7.67
N ARG A 102 -16.02 -1.39 7.48
CA ARG A 102 -15.46 -0.74 6.30
C ARG A 102 -14.34 0.19 6.73
N LEU A 103 -13.20 0.09 6.07
CA LEU A 103 -12.01 0.91 6.30
C LEU A 103 -11.67 1.67 5.03
N THR A 104 -11.10 2.88 5.18
CA THR A 104 -10.50 3.60 4.05
C THR A 104 -9.04 3.89 4.36
N ALA A 105 -8.18 3.78 3.37
CA ALA A 105 -6.78 4.12 3.48
C ALA A 105 -6.29 4.79 2.19
N LYS A 106 -5.21 5.53 2.31
CA LYS A 106 -4.53 6.17 1.20
C LYS A 106 -3.04 5.90 1.32
N HIS A 107 -2.39 5.57 0.22
CA HIS A 107 -0.94 5.44 0.19
C HIS A 107 -0.36 6.13 -1.04
N ILE A 108 0.69 6.92 -0.82
CA ILE A 108 1.32 7.73 -1.86
C ILE A 108 2.70 7.15 -2.18
N PHE A 109 2.82 6.58 -3.38
CA PHE A 109 4.10 6.17 -3.94
C PHE A 109 4.76 7.32 -4.72
N THR A 110 5.95 7.10 -5.21
CA THR A 110 6.66 8.12 -6.01
C THR A 110 5.88 8.51 -7.28
N HIS A 111 5.21 7.56 -7.93
CA HIS A 111 4.60 7.72 -9.26
C HIS A 111 3.10 7.41 -9.32
N VAL A 112 2.48 6.95 -8.22
CA VAL A 112 1.04 6.64 -8.15
C VAL A 112 0.52 6.87 -6.75
N GLU A 113 -0.75 7.19 -6.62
CA GLU A 113 -1.46 7.31 -5.37
C GLU A 113 -2.58 6.27 -5.32
N TRP A 114 -2.60 5.45 -4.25
CA TRP A 114 -3.66 4.48 -4.03
C TRP A 114 -4.70 5.00 -3.06
N HIS A 115 -5.94 4.98 -3.51
CA HIS A 115 -7.13 5.19 -2.68
C HIS A 115 -7.77 3.84 -2.43
N MET A 116 -7.84 3.42 -1.18
CA MET A 116 -8.26 2.07 -0.83
C MET A 116 -9.52 2.09 0.01
N THR A 117 -10.54 1.37 -0.44
CA THR A 117 -11.72 1.02 0.36
C THR A 117 -11.57 -0.44 0.79
N GLY A 118 -11.57 -0.69 2.09
CA GLY A 118 -11.46 -2.04 2.63
C GLY A 118 -12.76 -2.50 3.25
N TYR A 119 -13.07 -3.77 3.06
CA TYR A 119 -14.18 -4.46 3.71
C TYR A 119 -13.64 -5.61 4.56
N THR A 120 -14.10 -5.67 5.81
CA THR A 120 -13.85 -6.80 6.69
C THR A 120 -15.08 -7.67 6.72
N LEU A 121 -14.92 -8.95 6.38
CA LEU A 121 -16.02 -9.89 6.36
C LEU A 121 -15.57 -11.32 6.71
N GLU A 122 -16.41 -11.99 7.47
CA GLU A 122 -16.29 -13.43 7.71
C GLU A 122 -16.77 -14.20 6.50
N VAL A 123 -16.03 -15.21 6.08
CA VAL A 123 -16.33 -16.03 4.91
C VAL A 123 -16.24 -17.52 5.22
N ALA A 124 -16.88 -18.33 4.39
CA ALA A 124 -16.68 -19.78 4.35
C ALA A 124 -16.16 -20.22 2.98
N GLY A 125 -15.47 -21.35 2.94
CA GLY A 125 -14.82 -21.89 1.74
C GLY A 125 -13.31 -21.71 1.77
N ASP A 126 -12.64 -22.39 0.83
CA ASP A 126 -11.17 -22.38 0.77
C ASP A 126 -10.63 -21.22 -0.08
N GLY A 127 -11.44 -20.70 -1.00
CA GLY A 127 -11.04 -19.66 -1.94
C GLY A 127 -10.06 -20.12 -3.02
N PRO A 128 -9.45 -19.20 -3.75
CA PRO A 128 -8.45 -19.51 -4.77
C PRO A 128 -7.21 -20.18 -4.18
N ALA A 129 -6.55 -21.03 -4.97
CA ALA A 129 -5.37 -21.77 -4.53
C ALA A 129 -4.14 -20.90 -4.16
N ASP A 130 -4.13 -19.64 -4.59
CA ASP A 130 -3.10 -18.66 -4.24
C ASP A 130 -3.40 -17.91 -2.95
N PHE A 131 -4.58 -18.15 -2.32
CA PHE A 131 -4.86 -17.62 -0.99
C PHE A 131 -4.20 -18.48 0.08
N VAL A 132 -3.58 -17.80 1.03
CA VAL A 132 -3.00 -18.43 2.23
C VAL A 132 -3.74 -17.88 3.44
N TRP A 133 -4.36 -18.80 4.18
CA TRP A 133 -5.06 -18.47 5.43
C TRP A 133 -4.05 -18.42 6.58
N ALA A 134 -3.80 -17.22 7.08
CA ALA A 134 -2.79 -16.93 8.09
C ALA A 134 -3.44 -16.68 9.45
N ASP A 135 -2.96 -17.37 10.48
CA ASP A 135 -3.17 -17.02 11.88
C ASP A 135 -2.28 -15.82 12.28
N ALA A 136 -2.32 -15.41 13.55
CA ALA A 136 -1.56 -14.26 14.05
C ALA A 136 -0.05 -14.43 13.88
N GLY A 137 0.48 -15.63 14.11
CA GLY A 137 1.90 -15.96 13.93
C GLY A 137 2.30 -15.87 12.46
N ALA A 138 1.56 -16.60 11.63
CA ALA A 138 1.79 -16.61 10.19
C ALA A 138 1.62 -15.22 9.54
N LEU A 139 0.74 -14.36 10.04
CA LEU A 139 0.62 -12.98 9.59
C LEU A 139 1.87 -12.16 9.94
N SER A 140 2.39 -12.33 11.17
CA SER A 140 3.57 -11.60 11.64
C SER A 140 4.85 -11.97 10.89
N ASP A 141 4.96 -13.21 10.41
CA ASP A 141 6.12 -13.72 9.67
C ASP A 141 6.14 -13.28 8.20
N ARG A 142 5.08 -12.65 7.73
CA ARG A 142 4.96 -12.25 6.32
C ARG A 142 5.27 -10.78 6.11
N ALA A 143 6.06 -10.50 5.07
CA ALA A 143 6.39 -9.13 4.67
C ALA A 143 5.18 -8.49 3.94
N VAL A 144 4.29 -7.87 4.72
CA VAL A 144 3.17 -7.07 4.20
C VAL A 144 3.63 -5.62 4.08
N PRO A 145 3.52 -4.98 2.89
CA PRO A 145 3.95 -3.60 2.69
C PRO A 145 3.19 -2.60 3.56
N SER A 146 3.86 -1.51 3.93
CA SER A 146 3.26 -0.39 4.68
C SER A 146 2.06 0.25 4.00
N ALA A 147 1.91 0.08 2.68
CA ALA A 147 0.71 0.49 1.95
C ALA A 147 -0.56 -0.16 2.50
N PHE A 148 -0.47 -1.39 3.00
CA PHE A 148 -1.56 -2.12 3.64
C PHE A 148 -1.51 -2.04 5.18
N GLY A 149 -0.69 -1.17 5.76
CA GLY A 149 -0.44 -1.11 7.20
C GLY A 149 -1.70 -0.93 8.05
N ARG A 150 -2.68 -0.16 7.57
CA ARG A 150 -3.96 0.01 8.27
C ARG A 150 -4.76 -1.29 8.33
N TYR A 151 -4.78 -2.03 7.23
CA TYR A 151 -5.45 -3.33 7.14
C TYR A 151 -4.71 -4.39 7.97
N TYR A 152 -3.39 -4.35 7.96
CA TYR A 152 -2.55 -5.22 8.80
C TYR A 152 -2.85 -5.02 10.29
N THR A 153 -2.93 -3.76 10.74
CA THR A 153 -3.25 -3.44 12.15
C THR A 153 -4.62 -3.97 12.55
N GLU A 154 -5.62 -3.79 11.68
CA GLU A 154 -6.98 -4.30 11.90
C GLU A 154 -7.01 -5.83 11.96
N ALA A 155 -6.36 -6.50 11.01
CA ALA A 155 -6.27 -7.97 11.00
C ALA A 155 -5.55 -8.49 12.25
N ALA A 156 -4.42 -7.90 12.61
CA ALA A 156 -3.64 -8.31 13.78
C ALA A 156 -4.37 -8.10 15.11
N ALA A 157 -5.24 -7.09 15.22
CA ALA A 157 -6.08 -6.88 16.40
C ALA A 157 -7.11 -8.00 16.55
N ARG A 158 -7.80 -8.34 15.46
CA ARG A 158 -8.84 -9.38 15.44
C ARG A 158 -8.31 -10.78 15.74
N LEU A 159 -7.15 -11.13 15.18
CA LEU A 159 -6.51 -12.43 15.40
C LEU A 159 -5.92 -12.62 16.83
N LYS A 160 -5.88 -11.57 17.66
CA LYS A 160 -5.43 -11.62 19.06
C LYS A 160 -6.57 -11.71 20.05
N GLU A 161 -7.81 -11.41 19.64
CA GLU A 161 -8.98 -11.37 20.54
C GLU A 161 -9.61 -12.77 20.72
N GLU A 162 -9.10 -13.80 20.06
CA GLU A 162 -9.43 -15.21 20.23
C GLU A 162 -8.32 -15.96 20.99
#